data_02b18629b1326cfae773036d47d538de
#
_entry.id   02b18629b1326cfae773036d47d538de
#
_cell.length_a   1.000
_cell.length_b   1.000
_cell.length_c   1.000
_cell.angle_alpha   90.00
_cell.angle_beta   90.00
_cell.angle_gamma   90.00
#
_symmetry.space_group_name_H-M   'P 1'
#
loop_
_entity.id
_entity.type
_entity.pdbx_description
1 polymer ?
#
loop_
_entity_poly.entity_id
_entity_poly.type
_entity_poly.pdbx_seq_one_letter_code
_entity_poly.pdbx_strand_id
1 'polypeptide(L)'
;MTIRVVVADDQDLVRAGLVMILGAYPALEVVGEAADGIQALDLTRRLRPDVLLVDIRMPGLDGVEVTRRVAGPDVTDPIAVVVITTFDLDEYVLGALRAGARGFLLKDAGPELLVQAIHAAAAGDALIAPNVTRRLLATFADRAPAAPVQPIDPLTEREEEVLVLVARGWTNAEIARELYVSLSTVKSHVASLMAKLGARNRVEIAMWAYDTKRT
;
A
#
# COMPACT_ATOMS: atom_id res chain seq x y z
N MET A 1 4.02 10.59 -17.67
CA MET A 1 4.98 9.58 -17.20
C MET A 1 4.21 8.28 -17.09
N THR A 2 4.66 7.21 -17.74
CA THR A 2 4.00 5.90 -17.73
C THR A 2 4.42 5.15 -16.47
N ILE A 3 3.47 4.55 -15.74
CA ILE A 3 3.73 3.75 -14.55
C ILE A 3 4.05 2.32 -14.99
N ARG A 4 5.22 1.83 -14.60
CA ARG A 4 5.72 0.49 -14.92
C ARG A 4 5.24 -0.51 -13.86
N VAL A 5 4.53 -1.55 -14.29
CA VAL A 5 3.88 -2.52 -13.42
C VAL A 5 4.42 -3.93 -13.67
N VAL A 6 4.76 -4.66 -12.61
CA VAL A 6 4.93 -6.12 -12.66
C VAL A 6 3.66 -6.76 -12.10
N VAL A 7 3.13 -7.76 -12.79
CA VAL A 7 1.93 -8.52 -12.39
C VAL A 7 2.35 -9.92 -11.96
N ALA A 8 1.98 -10.33 -10.75
CA ALA A 8 2.29 -11.64 -10.19
C ALA A 8 1.01 -12.33 -9.69
N ASP A 9 0.68 -13.46 -10.33
CA ASP A 9 -0.49 -14.28 -9.99
C ASP A 9 -0.24 -15.70 -10.49
N ASP A 10 -0.53 -16.73 -9.70
CA ASP A 10 -0.30 -18.13 -10.09
C ASP A 10 -1.35 -18.66 -11.08
N GLN A 11 -2.48 -17.97 -11.21
CA GLN A 11 -3.57 -18.35 -12.11
C GLN A 11 -3.38 -17.66 -13.48
N ASP A 12 -3.00 -18.42 -14.50
CA ASP A 12 -2.71 -17.90 -15.85
C ASP A 12 -3.84 -17.05 -16.43
N LEU A 13 -5.10 -17.47 -16.25
CA LEU A 13 -6.26 -16.75 -16.78
C LEU A 13 -6.47 -15.40 -16.06
N VAL A 14 -6.27 -15.37 -14.76
CA VAL A 14 -6.39 -14.14 -13.95
C VAL A 14 -5.26 -13.18 -14.32
N ARG A 15 -4.03 -13.68 -14.40
CA ARG A 15 -2.86 -12.89 -14.78
C ARG A 15 -3.02 -12.27 -16.17
N ALA A 16 -3.44 -13.08 -17.17
CA ALA A 16 -3.73 -12.57 -18.51
C ALA A 16 -4.85 -11.53 -18.52
N GLY A 17 -5.89 -11.71 -17.72
CA GLY A 17 -6.97 -10.73 -17.54
C GLY A 17 -6.48 -9.39 -16.97
N LEU A 18 -5.65 -9.45 -15.92
CA LEU A 18 -5.04 -8.25 -15.32
C LEU A 18 -4.16 -7.51 -16.32
N VAL A 19 -3.32 -8.23 -17.07
CA VAL A 19 -2.46 -7.66 -18.12
C VAL A 19 -3.31 -6.96 -19.20
N MET A 20 -4.39 -7.61 -19.64
CA MET A 20 -5.29 -7.04 -20.64
C MET A 20 -5.99 -5.76 -20.11
N ILE A 21 -6.46 -5.78 -18.87
CA ILE A 21 -7.07 -4.61 -18.22
C ILE A 21 -6.06 -3.46 -18.16
N LEU A 22 -4.85 -3.70 -17.65
CA LEU A 22 -3.84 -2.66 -17.51
C LEU A 22 -3.38 -2.12 -18.87
N GLY A 23 -3.26 -2.99 -19.88
CA GLY A 23 -2.89 -2.60 -21.26
C GLY A 23 -3.91 -1.70 -21.96
N ALA A 24 -5.16 -1.64 -21.48
CA ALA A 24 -6.17 -0.71 -21.98
C ALA A 24 -5.95 0.75 -21.52
N TYR A 25 -5.05 0.98 -20.55
CA TYR A 25 -4.77 2.32 -20.01
C TYR A 25 -3.38 2.81 -20.42
N PRO A 26 -3.28 3.82 -21.31
CA PRO A 26 -1.99 4.31 -21.85
C PRO A 26 -1.01 4.85 -20.80
N ALA A 27 -1.50 5.16 -19.59
CA ALA A 27 -0.67 5.60 -18.48
C ALA A 27 0.03 4.45 -17.73
N LEU A 28 -0.28 3.18 -18.05
CA LEU A 28 0.26 1.99 -17.42
C LEU A 28 1.01 1.14 -18.44
N GLU A 29 2.10 0.52 -18.00
CA GLU A 29 2.90 -0.41 -18.81
C GLU A 29 3.22 -1.67 -17.99
N VAL A 30 2.73 -2.83 -18.42
CA VAL A 30 3.13 -4.10 -17.82
C VAL A 30 4.50 -4.49 -18.36
N VAL A 31 5.51 -4.40 -17.49
CA VAL A 31 6.93 -4.67 -17.84
C VAL A 31 7.37 -6.09 -17.49
N GLY A 32 6.53 -6.87 -16.81
CA GLY A 32 6.83 -8.26 -16.47
C GLY A 32 5.64 -8.98 -15.85
N GLU A 33 5.63 -10.30 -16.04
CA GLU A 33 4.63 -11.22 -15.50
C GLU A 33 5.32 -12.34 -14.72
N ALA A 34 4.75 -12.74 -13.58
CA ALA A 34 5.25 -13.83 -12.75
C ALA A 34 4.12 -14.80 -12.39
N ALA A 35 4.41 -16.10 -12.45
CA ALA A 35 3.47 -17.16 -12.09
C ALA A 35 3.67 -17.67 -10.65
N ASP A 36 4.68 -17.18 -9.94
CA ASP A 36 4.97 -17.55 -8.56
C ASP A 36 5.74 -16.42 -7.84
N GLY A 37 5.83 -16.53 -6.51
CA GLY A 37 6.46 -15.50 -5.70
C GLY A 37 7.98 -15.40 -5.87
N ILE A 38 8.66 -16.46 -6.30
CA ILE A 38 10.10 -16.43 -6.56
C ILE A 38 10.38 -15.62 -7.83
N GLN A 39 9.63 -15.90 -8.90
CA GLN A 39 9.71 -15.14 -10.15
C GLN A 39 9.31 -13.67 -9.93
N ALA A 40 8.25 -13.41 -9.13
CA ALA A 40 7.81 -12.07 -8.78
C ALA A 40 8.95 -11.28 -8.11
N LEU A 41 9.64 -11.88 -7.15
CA LEU A 41 10.76 -11.26 -6.44
C LEU A 41 11.94 -10.97 -7.39
N ASP A 42 12.32 -11.93 -8.24
CA ASP A 42 13.41 -11.78 -9.20
C ASP A 42 13.12 -10.67 -10.23
N LEU A 43 11.93 -10.71 -10.85
CA LEU A 43 11.50 -9.71 -11.81
C LEU A 43 11.45 -8.30 -11.19
N THR A 44 10.90 -8.18 -9.98
CA THR A 44 10.82 -6.89 -9.28
C THR A 44 12.20 -6.30 -9.01
N ARG A 45 13.16 -7.12 -8.57
CA ARG A 45 14.54 -6.67 -8.33
C ARG A 45 15.25 -6.25 -9.61
N ARG A 46 15.06 -7.01 -10.68
CA ARG A 46 15.74 -6.79 -11.97
C ARG A 46 15.14 -5.62 -12.75
N LEU A 47 13.81 -5.54 -12.81
CA LEU A 47 13.11 -4.54 -13.63
C LEU A 47 12.87 -3.22 -12.90
N ARG A 48 12.90 -3.22 -11.56
CA ARG A 48 12.62 -2.05 -10.72
C ARG A 48 11.34 -1.34 -11.19
N PRO A 49 10.17 -2.00 -11.16
CA PRO A 49 8.91 -1.38 -11.54
C PRO A 49 8.52 -0.27 -10.54
N ASP A 50 7.64 0.62 -10.96
CA ASP A 50 7.03 1.60 -10.06
C ASP A 50 6.05 0.92 -9.09
N VAL A 51 5.33 -0.11 -9.58
CA VAL A 51 4.34 -0.87 -8.79
C VAL A 51 4.48 -2.37 -9.07
N LEU A 52 4.46 -3.16 -8.00
CA LEU A 52 4.22 -4.60 -8.04
C LEU A 52 2.75 -4.87 -7.69
N LEU A 53 2.00 -5.46 -8.63
CA LEU A 53 0.67 -6.03 -8.38
C LEU A 53 0.85 -7.52 -8.09
N VAL A 54 0.44 -7.99 -6.90
CA VAL A 54 0.78 -9.34 -6.44
C VAL A 54 -0.41 -10.03 -5.77
N ASP A 55 -0.67 -11.29 -6.16
CA ASP A 55 -1.58 -12.15 -5.41
C ASP A 55 -0.91 -12.64 -4.11
N ILE A 56 -1.73 -12.91 -3.10
CA ILE A 56 -1.24 -13.47 -1.82
C ILE A 56 -0.84 -14.93 -2.00
N ARG A 57 -1.71 -15.73 -2.61
CA ARG A 57 -1.50 -17.17 -2.70
C ARG A 57 -0.77 -17.56 -3.98
N MET A 58 0.52 -17.73 -3.86
CA MET A 58 1.37 -18.20 -4.94
C MET A 58 2.31 -19.31 -4.45
N PRO A 59 2.71 -20.24 -5.33
CA PRO A 59 3.73 -21.24 -5.02
C PRO A 59 5.08 -20.62 -4.64
N GLY A 60 5.83 -21.33 -3.80
CA GLY A 60 7.19 -20.97 -3.39
C GLY A 60 7.23 -19.88 -2.35
N LEU A 61 6.96 -18.63 -2.71
CA LEU A 61 6.82 -17.49 -1.81
C LEU A 61 5.40 -16.94 -1.94
N ASP A 62 4.73 -16.72 -0.82
CA ASP A 62 3.45 -16.01 -0.83
C ASP A 62 3.64 -14.51 -1.06
N GLY A 63 2.57 -13.83 -1.47
CA GLY A 63 2.62 -12.41 -1.80
C GLY A 63 2.92 -11.50 -0.58
N VAL A 64 2.63 -11.94 0.64
CA VAL A 64 2.99 -11.21 1.86
C VAL A 64 4.50 -11.23 2.07
N GLU A 65 5.13 -12.39 1.88
CA GLU A 65 6.59 -12.52 2.00
C GLU A 65 7.32 -11.80 0.85
N VAL A 66 6.79 -11.86 -0.37
CA VAL A 66 7.30 -11.05 -1.50
C VAL A 66 7.22 -9.55 -1.14
N THR A 67 6.07 -9.09 -0.67
CA THR A 67 5.87 -7.70 -0.22
C THR A 67 6.91 -7.29 0.83
N ARG A 68 7.12 -8.13 1.84
CA ARG A 68 8.12 -7.86 2.90
C ARG A 68 9.53 -7.68 2.34
N ARG A 69 9.91 -8.47 1.33
CA ARG A 69 11.26 -8.44 0.71
C ARG A 69 11.48 -7.27 -0.24
N VAL A 70 10.41 -6.63 -0.77
CA VAL A 70 10.53 -5.51 -1.71
C VAL A 70 10.05 -4.17 -1.16
N ALA A 71 9.25 -4.18 -0.07
CA ALA A 71 8.65 -2.99 0.52
C ALA A 71 8.74 -2.96 2.07
N GLY A 72 9.37 -3.96 2.69
CA GLY A 72 9.49 -4.06 4.15
C GLY A 72 10.39 -3.00 4.77
N PRO A 73 10.43 -2.92 6.12
CA PRO A 73 11.10 -1.85 6.85
C PRO A 73 12.60 -1.78 6.60
N ASP A 74 13.23 -2.91 6.27
CA ASP A 74 14.68 -3.00 6.04
C ASP A 74 15.07 -2.74 4.57
N VAL A 75 14.10 -2.40 3.71
CA VAL A 75 14.34 -2.14 2.28
C VAL A 75 14.63 -0.67 2.08
N THR A 76 15.86 -0.35 1.66
CA THR A 76 16.35 1.03 1.49
C THR A 76 15.61 1.79 0.39
N ASP A 77 15.18 1.10 -0.68
CA ASP A 77 14.48 1.70 -1.82
C ASP A 77 13.24 0.83 -2.15
N PRO A 78 12.13 1.02 -1.39
CA PRO A 78 10.98 0.14 -1.47
C PRO A 78 10.17 0.37 -2.74
N ILE A 79 9.75 -0.74 -3.37
CA ILE A 79 8.80 -0.75 -4.48
C ILE A 79 7.38 -0.59 -3.91
N ALA A 80 6.53 0.18 -4.58
CA ALA A 80 5.12 0.24 -4.21
C ALA A 80 4.44 -1.10 -4.51
N VAL A 81 3.74 -1.67 -3.52
CA VAL A 81 3.06 -2.96 -3.68
C VAL A 81 1.55 -2.77 -3.52
N VAL A 82 0.81 -3.28 -4.50
CA VAL A 82 -0.65 -3.44 -4.45
C VAL A 82 -0.94 -4.94 -4.39
N VAL A 83 -1.56 -5.37 -3.31
CA VAL A 83 -2.00 -6.77 -3.15
C VAL A 83 -3.39 -6.92 -3.77
N ILE A 84 -3.56 -7.97 -4.56
CA ILE A 84 -4.86 -8.35 -5.13
C ILE A 84 -5.11 -9.83 -4.86
N THR A 85 -6.27 -10.19 -4.29
CA THR A 85 -6.53 -11.59 -3.89
C THR A 85 -8.01 -11.93 -3.96
N THR A 86 -8.33 -13.22 -4.05
CA THR A 86 -9.70 -13.73 -3.88
C THR A 86 -10.09 -13.88 -2.41
N PHE A 87 -9.13 -13.82 -1.50
CA PHE A 87 -9.32 -14.06 -0.07
C PHE A 87 -9.30 -12.76 0.72
N ASP A 88 -10.34 -12.55 1.50
CA ASP A 88 -10.53 -11.38 2.34
C ASP A 88 -10.34 -11.68 3.84
N LEU A 89 -9.51 -12.69 4.18
CA LEU A 89 -9.20 -13.02 5.56
C LEU A 89 -8.41 -11.89 6.22
N ASP A 90 -8.89 -11.41 7.37
CA ASP A 90 -8.34 -10.25 8.09
C ASP A 90 -6.84 -10.39 8.39
N GLU A 91 -6.38 -11.62 8.65
CA GLU A 91 -4.95 -11.90 8.89
C GLU A 91 -4.07 -11.62 7.66
N TYR A 92 -4.57 -11.87 6.43
CA TYR A 92 -3.83 -11.56 5.20
C TYR A 92 -3.79 -10.07 4.92
N VAL A 93 -4.88 -9.36 5.16
CA VAL A 93 -4.92 -7.90 5.01
C VAL A 93 -3.92 -7.25 5.95
N LEU A 94 -3.98 -7.59 7.25
CA LEU A 94 -3.05 -7.08 8.24
C LEU A 94 -1.60 -7.50 7.96
N GLY A 95 -1.40 -8.75 7.53
CA GLY A 95 -0.09 -9.26 7.15
C GLY A 95 0.53 -8.47 5.99
N ALA A 96 -0.24 -8.22 4.92
CA ALA A 96 0.21 -7.46 3.76
C ALA A 96 0.53 -6.00 4.11
N LEU A 97 -0.34 -5.33 4.87
CA LEU A 97 -0.10 -3.95 5.31
C LEU A 97 1.14 -3.84 6.19
N ARG A 98 1.31 -4.76 7.15
CA ARG A 98 2.52 -4.83 7.98
C ARG A 98 3.78 -5.19 7.21
N ALA A 99 3.65 -5.87 6.07
CA ALA A 99 4.75 -6.15 5.16
C ALA A 99 5.13 -4.94 4.29
N GLY A 100 4.33 -3.85 4.28
CA GLY A 100 4.61 -2.62 3.56
C GLY A 100 3.73 -2.39 2.32
N ALA A 101 2.67 -3.19 2.11
CA ALA A 101 1.73 -2.97 1.01
C ALA A 101 1.10 -1.56 1.09
N ARG A 102 0.98 -0.89 -0.06
CA ARG A 102 0.30 0.41 -0.21
C ARG A 102 -1.12 0.28 -0.73
N GLY A 103 -1.49 -0.87 -1.27
CA GLY A 103 -2.85 -1.14 -1.72
C GLY A 103 -3.28 -2.55 -1.40
N PHE A 104 -4.60 -2.73 -1.21
CA PHE A 104 -5.21 -4.03 -1.02
C PHE A 104 -6.58 -4.06 -1.71
N LEU A 105 -6.73 -4.97 -2.66
CA LEU A 105 -7.94 -5.16 -3.44
C LEU A 105 -8.37 -6.63 -3.44
N LEU A 106 -9.65 -6.86 -3.66
CA LEU A 106 -10.16 -8.18 -4.03
C LEU A 106 -10.14 -8.35 -5.55
N LYS A 107 -9.98 -9.57 -6.05
CA LYS A 107 -9.96 -9.90 -7.50
C LYS A 107 -11.29 -9.61 -8.21
N ASP A 108 -12.38 -9.41 -7.47
CA ASP A 108 -13.68 -8.94 -7.97
C ASP A 108 -13.78 -7.41 -8.08
N ALA A 109 -12.75 -6.68 -7.70
CA ALA A 109 -12.70 -5.24 -7.86
C ALA A 109 -12.75 -4.87 -9.36
N GLY A 110 -13.58 -3.87 -9.70
CA GLY A 110 -13.66 -3.39 -11.08
C GLY A 110 -12.34 -2.79 -11.58
N PRO A 111 -12.16 -2.74 -12.92
CA PRO A 111 -10.95 -2.20 -13.55
C PRO A 111 -10.56 -0.80 -13.08
N GLU A 112 -11.55 0.07 -12.88
CA GLU A 112 -11.33 1.46 -12.44
C GLU A 112 -10.67 1.52 -11.07
N LEU A 113 -11.11 0.68 -10.11
CA LEU A 113 -10.56 0.64 -8.76
C LEU A 113 -9.13 0.08 -8.76
N LEU A 114 -8.86 -0.93 -9.60
CA LEU A 114 -7.52 -1.47 -9.80
C LEU A 114 -6.55 -0.39 -10.30
N VAL A 115 -6.94 0.35 -11.33
CA VAL A 115 -6.14 1.43 -11.91
C VAL A 115 -5.93 2.57 -10.90
N GLN A 116 -6.97 2.96 -10.15
CA GLN A 116 -6.84 3.94 -9.09
C GLN A 116 -5.85 3.51 -8.01
N ALA A 117 -5.87 2.22 -7.61
CA ALA A 117 -4.95 1.70 -6.60
C ALA A 117 -3.49 1.73 -7.08
N ILE A 118 -3.23 1.40 -8.36
CA ILE A 118 -1.90 1.48 -8.96
C ILE A 118 -1.41 2.94 -8.99
N HIS A 119 -2.26 3.87 -9.42
CA HIS A 119 -1.91 5.30 -9.42
C HIS A 119 -1.64 5.84 -8.01
N ALA A 120 -2.48 5.49 -7.04
CA ALA A 120 -2.28 5.89 -5.65
C ALA A 120 -0.96 5.34 -5.10
N ALA A 121 -0.69 4.04 -5.30
CA ALA A 121 0.53 3.40 -4.84
C ALA A 121 1.79 4.03 -5.45
N ALA A 122 1.79 4.30 -6.76
CA ALA A 122 2.88 4.98 -7.45
C ALA A 122 3.08 6.44 -6.96
N ALA A 123 2.01 7.11 -6.57
CA ALA A 123 2.06 8.45 -5.99
C ALA A 123 2.56 8.47 -4.53
N GLY A 124 2.70 7.32 -3.88
CA GLY A 124 3.06 7.20 -2.46
C GLY A 124 1.86 7.27 -1.50
N ASP A 125 0.65 7.22 -2.07
CA ASP A 125 -0.60 7.08 -1.32
C ASP A 125 -0.93 5.61 -1.07
N ALA A 126 -1.95 5.34 -0.24
CA ALA A 126 -2.50 4.01 -0.06
C ALA A 126 -3.97 3.99 -0.50
N LEU A 127 -4.37 2.93 -1.16
CA LEU A 127 -5.76 2.66 -1.48
C LEU A 127 -6.14 1.25 -1.02
N ILE A 128 -7.07 1.19 -0.08
CA ILE A 128 -7.67 -0.06 0.39
C ILE A 128 -9.13 -0.05 -0.03
N ALA A 129 -9.60 -1.15 -0.60
CA ALA A 129 -10.99 -1.27 -1.00
C ALA A 129 -11.95 -0.98 0.18
N PRO A 130 -13.09 -0.28 -0.02
CA PRO A 130 -13.97 0.15 1.07
C PRO A 130 -14.52 -0.99 1.94
N ASN A 131 -14.77 -2.16 1.35
CA ASN A 131 -15.19 -3.37 2.07
C ASN A 131 -14.09 -3.88 3.02
N VAL A 132 -12.83 -3.85 2.57
CA VAL A 132 -11.63 -4.22 3.36
C VAL A 132 -11.40 -3.21 4.49
N THR A 133 -11.53 -1.90 4.21
CA THR A 133 -11.39 -0.84 5.21
C THR A 133 -12.39 -0.99 6.35
N ARG A 134 -13.69 -1.26 6.05
CA ARG A 134 -14.71 -1.47 7.08
C ARG A 134 -14.37 -2.65 8.01
N ARG A 135 -13.83 -3.73 7.45
CA ARG A 135 -13.45 -4.92 8.23
C ARG A 135 -12.22 -4.65 9.09
N LEU A 136 -11.23 -3.96 8.56
CA LEU A 136 -10.06 -3.52 9.34
C LEU A 136 -10.50 -2.70 10.56
N LEU A 137 -11.39 -1.71 10.35
CA LEU A 137 -11.91 -0.89 11.46
C LEU A 137 -12.65 -1.72 12.51
N ALA A 138 -13.46 -2.71 12.11
CA ALA A 138 -14.11 -3.64 13.04
C ALA A 138 -13.08 -4.46 13.84
N THR A 139 -12.06 -5.02 13.18
CA THR A 139 -10.99 -5.78 13.84
C THR A 139 -10.18 -4.94 14.83
N PHE A 140 -10.04 -3.62 14.58
CA PHE A 140 -9.36 -2.70 15.50
C PHE A 140 -10.26 -2.27 16.66
N ALA A 141 -11.56 -2.08 16.42
CA ALA A 141 -12.51 -1.72 17.48
C ALA A 141 -12.60 -2.78 18.59
N ASP A 142 -12.40 -4.06 18.24
CA ASP A 142 -12.44 -5.18 19.17
C ASP A 142 -11.08 -5.44 19.88
N ARG A 143 -10.00 -4.75 19.48
CA ARG A 143 -8.71 -4.87 20.16
C ARG A 143 -8.63 -3.91 21.34
N ALA A 144 -8.23 -4.45 22.51
CA ALA A 144 -7.77 -3.58 23.58
C ALA A 144 -6.63 -2.70 23.04
N PRO A 145 -6.64 -1.38 23.34
CA PRO A 145 -5.59 -0.48 22.86
C PRO A 145 -4.23 -1.02 23.28
N ALA A 146 -3.38 -1.34 22.30
CA ALA A 146 -1.98 -1.61 22.57
C ALA A 146 -1.39 -0.36 23.23
N ALA A 147 -0.49 -0.52 24.19
CA ALA A 147 0.18 0.62 24.79
C ALA A 147 0.76 1.48 23.65
N PRO A 148 0.42 2.79 23.58
CA PRO A 148 0.84 3.61 22.47
C PRO A 148 2.36 3.63 22.40
N VAL A 149 2.91 3.16 21.27
CA VAL A 149 4.33 3.32 20.98
C VAL A 149 4.59 4.82 20.88
N GLN A 150 5.40 5.38 21.78
CA GLN A 150 5.77 6.79 21.68
C GLN A 150 6.58 7.03 20.41
N PRO A 151 6.42 8.18 19.75
CA PRO A 151 7.27 8.56 18.63
C PRO A 151 8.76 8.50 19.05
N ILE A 152 9.62 8.08 18.13
CA ILE A 152 11.09 8.06 18.34
C ILE A 152 11.58 9.48 18.64
N ASP A 153 11.00 10.48 17.90
CA ASP A 153 11.21 11.90 18.10
C ASP A 153 9.84 12.62 18.19
N PRO A 154 9.72 13.73 18.93
CA PRO A 154 8.49 14.51 18.98
C PRO A 154 8.01 14.93 17.59
N LEU A 155 6.72 14.87 17.38
CA LEU A 155 6.10 15.39 16.16
C LEU A 155 6.10 16.92 16.20
N THR A 156 6.40 17.55 15.06
CA THR A 156 6.22 18.99 14.89
C THR A 156 4.73 19.32 14.73
N GLU A 157 4.32 20.57 14.95
CA GLU A 157 2.95 21.03 14.74
C GLU A 157 2.44 20.66 13.33
N ARG A 158 3.30 20.81 12.31
CA ARG A 158 2.96 20.51 10.93
C ARG A 158 2.79 19.01 10.66
N GLU A 159 3.58 18.18 11.31
CA GLU A 159 3.42 16.73 11.26
C GLU A 159 2.15 16.27 11.97
N GLU A 160 1.75 16.90 13.09
CA GLU A 160 0.48 16.62 13.76
C GLU A 160 -0.72 16.97 12.86
N GLU A 161 -0.70 18.11 12.18
CA GLU A 161 -1.76 18.49 11.22
C GLU A 161 -1.88 17.44 10.10
N VAL A 162 -0.74 17.03 9.51
CA VAL A 162 -0.72 16.01 8.46
C VAL A 162 -1.18 14.66 9.01
N LEU A 163 -0.78 14.27 10.22
CA LEU A 163 -1.19 13.04 10.89
C LEU A 163 -2.71 12.94 11.02
N VAL A 164 -3.36 14.00 11.50
CA VAL A 164 -4.83 14.05 11.65
C VAL A 164 -5.54 13.88 10.31
N LEU A 165 -5.05 14.53 9.25
CA LEU A 165 -5.64 14.42 7.92
C LEU A 165 -5.42 13.04 7.30
N VAL A 166 -4.25 12.42 7.53
CA VAL A 166 -3.98 11.02 7.14
C VAL A 166 -4.94 10.07 7.88
N ALA A 167 -5.18 10.27 9.18
CA ALA A 167 -6.10 9.47 9.96
C ALA A 167 -7.56 9.58 9.46
N ARG A 168 -7.94 10.72 8.91
CA ARG A 168 -9.24 10.95 8.27
C ARG A 168 -9.34 10.35 6.86
N GLY A 169 -8.30 9.70 6.37
CA GLY A 169 -8.27 9.05 5.06
C GLY A 169 -8.03 9.97 3.87
N TRP A 170 -7.56 11.21 4.08
CA TRP A 170 -7.31 12.17 3.01
C TRP A 170 -6.09 11.78 2.17
N THR A 171 -6.18 11.94 0.86
CA THR A 171 -5.03 11.74 -0.06
C THR A 171 -3.99 12.85 0.10
N ASN A 172 -2.77 12.62 -0.33
CA ASN A 172 -1.72 13.65 -0.30
C ASN A 172 -2.11 14.92 -1.08
N ALA A 173 -2.90 14.77 -2.16
CA ALA A 173 -3.38 15.91 -2.95
C ALA A 173 -4.44 16.75 -2.19
N GLU A 174 -5.33 16.10 -1.43
CA GLU A 174 -6.31 16.77 -0.57
C GLU A 174 -5.62 17.47 0.58
N ILE A 175 -4.66 16.82 1.26
CA ILE A 175 -3.84 17.40 2.32
C ILE A 175 -3.07 18.63 1.81
N ALA A 176 -2.47 18.53 0.62
CA ALA A 176 -1.74 19.65 0.00
C ALA A 176 -2.63 20.88 -0.22
N ARG A 177 -3.87 20.66 -0.68
CA ARG A 177 -4.86 21.72 -0.87
C ARG A 177 -5.31 22.34 0.46
N GLU A 178 -5.63 21.51 1.44
CA GLU A 178 -6.10 21.95 2.76
C GLU A 178 -5.04 22.76 3.50
N LEU A 179 -3.81 22.28 3.47
CA LEU A 179 -2.71 22.90 4.21
C LEU A 179 -1.97 23.99 3.41
N TYR A 180 -2.40 24.29 2.18
CA TYR A 180 -1.79 25.27 1.27
C TYR A 180 -0.29 25.03 1.04
N VAL A 181 0.11 23.77 0.84
CA VAL A 181 1.50 23.37 0.57
C VAL A 181 1.62 22.57 -0.72
N SER A 182 2.86 22.34 -1.18
CA SER A 182 3.10 21.50 -2.36
C SER A 182 2.87 20.02 -2.04
N LEU A 183 2.55 19.23 -3.07
CA LEU A 183 2.42 17.79 -2.96
C LEU A 183 3.74 17.14 -2.46
N SER A 184 4.89 17.67 -2.89
CA SER A 184 6.20 17.20 -2.43
C SER A 184 6.42 17.46 -0.94
N THR A 185 5.93 18.60 -0.42
CA THR A 185 5.98 18.92 1.01
C THR A 185 5.16 17.92 1.83
N VAL A 186 3.94 17.58 1.38
CA VAL A 186 3.11 16.56 2.07
C VAL A 186 3.81 15.21 2.06
N LYS A 187 4.38 14.78 0.91
CA LYS A 187 5.14 13.52 0.82
C LYS A 187 6.31 13.49 1.82
N SER A 188 7.02 14.60 1.97
CA SER A 188 8.12 14.72 2.95
C SER A 188 7.62 14.60 4.39
N HIS A 189 6.48 15.23 4.74
CA HIS A 189 5.89 15.09 6.07
C HIS A 189 5.40 13.66 6.35
N VAL A 190 4.76 13.01 5.37
CA VAL A 190 4.34 11.61 5.49
C VAL A 190 5.54 10.68 5.66
N ALA A 191 6.63 10.89 4.93
CA ALA A 191 7.86 10.13 5.09
C ALA A 191 8.49 10.35 6.48
N SER A 192 8.51 11.59 6.97
CA SER A 192 8.99 11.92 8.32
C SER A 192 8.12 11.27 9.40
N LEU A 193 6.79 11.30 9.25
CA LEU A 193 5.87 10.61 10.14
C LEU A 193 6.13 9.10 10.17
N MET A 194 6.31 8.46 9.01
CA MET A 194 6.65 7.04 8.95
C MET A 194 7.93 6.75 9.74
N ALA A 195 8.98 7.55 9.56
CA ALA A 195 10.24 7.37 10.26
C ALA A 195 10.09 7.56 11.78
N LYS A 196 9.41 8.63 12.25
CA LYS A 196 9.24 8.95 13.66
C LYS A 196 8.32 7.98 14.40
N LEU A 197 7.31 7.43 13.72
CA LEU A 197 6.35 6.50 14.28
C LEU A 197 6.78 5.03 14.09
N GLY A 198 7.84 4.76 13.34
CA GLY A 198 8.22 3.40 12.94
C GLY A 198 7.17 2.75 12.02
N ALA A 199 6.37 3.57 11.32
CA ALA A 199 5.31 3.11 10.44
C ALA A 199 5.85 2.76 9.05
N ARG A 200 5.36 1.70 8.44
CA ARG A 200 5.80 1.17 7.14
C ARG A 200 5.02 1.76 5.97
N ASN A 201 3.81 2.21 6.26
CA ASN A 201 2.92 2.83 5.28
C ASN A 201 1.97 3.80 5.98
N ARG A 202 1.21 4.59 5.19
CA ARG A 202 0.28 5.58 5.74
C ARG A 202 -0.89 4.98 6.53
N VAL A 203 -1.19 3.69 6.31
CA VAL A 203 -2.26 3.01 7.08
C VAL A 203 -1.80 2.81 8.53
N GLU A 204 -0.54 2.43 8.74
CA GLU A 204 0.03 2.32 10.09
C GLU A 204 0.11 3.69 10.80
N ILE A 205 0.34 4.78 10.04
CA ILE A 205 0.23 6.14 10.59
C ILE A 205 -1.21 6.42 11.08
N ALA A 206 -2.22 6.11 10.24
CA ALA A 206 -3.61 6.29 10.62
C ALA A 206 -4.00 5.44 11.84
N MET A 207 -3.58 4.18 11.88
CA MET A 207 -3.79 3.28 13.02
C MET A 207 -3.18 3.85 14.31
N TRP A 208 -1.93 4.32 14.24
CA TRP A 208 -1.25 4.94 15.38
C TRP A 208 -2.01 6.18 15.89
N ALA A 209 -2.55 7.01 14.97
CA ALA A 209 -3.35 8.17 15.33
C ALA A 209 -4.64 7.78 16.06
N TYR A 210 -5.32 6.71 15.62
CA TYR A 210 -6.50 6.17 16.30
C TYR A 210 -6.15 5.61 17.69
N ASP A 211 -5.10 4.81 17.81
CA ASP A 211 -4.67 4.21 19.07
C ASP A 211 -4.28 5.28 20.11
N THR A 212 -3.74 6.40 19.66
CA THR A 212 -3.31 7.54 20.50
C THR A 212 -4.39 8.63 20.66
N LYS A 213 -5.59 8.43 20.08
CA LYS A 213 -6.73 9.40 20.10
C LYS A 213 -6.38 10.76 19.51
N ARG A 214 -5.56 10.79 18.45
CA ARG A 214 -5.16 11.98 17.69
C ARG A 214 -5.90 12.08 16.36
N THR A 215 -7.25 12.05 16.37
CA THR A 215 -8.10 12.03 15.16
C THR A 215 -9.04 13.23 15.13
#